data_37b98bcab3f9160aae25eca4e5e0f171
#
_entry.id   37b98bcab3f9160aae25eca4e5e0f171
#
_cell.length_a   1.000
_cell.length_b   1.000
_cell.length_c   1.000
_cell.angle_alpha   90.00
_cell.angle_beta   90.00
_cell.angle_gamma   90.00
#
_symmetry.space_group_name_H-M   'P 1'
#
loop_
_entity.id
_entity.type
_entity.pdbx_description
1 polymer ?
#
loop_
_entity_poly.entity_id
_entity_poly.type
_entity_poly.pdbx_seq_one_letter_code
_entity_poly.pdbx_strand_id
1 'polypeptide(L)'
;MHIIRGIAVAFSTYSKIPIPQFVWKEEDMRYSMCFFPWIGAVIGAILWGWFRLSALLGISTLAFILISAALPLIITGGFHVDGFMDTMDALHSYQPRERKLEILKDSHIGAFSVIKLAEFGLIYVAALSQIVDYRALEVFCCGFFLSRCLSGLSVVSFRSAKTDGMLYHFASTAHERGVKGALYAQTLLCVLFMLWLSLLAGILAVAAAFAVFGYYRWRSYREFGGITGDTAGYFLTLCEGAMAVAAAVSVLI
;
A
#
# COMPACT_ATOMS: atom_id res chain seq x y z
N MET A 1 5.77 15.34 22.55
CA MET A 1 4.29 15.30 22.39
C MET A 1 3.91 15.18 20.91
N HIS A 2 4.52 15.90 19.98
CA HIS A 2 4.22 15.87 18.55
C HIS A 2 4.43 14.51 17.85
N ILE A 3 5.44 13.73 18.22
CA ILE A 3 5.71 12.40 17.63
C ILE A 3 4.55 11.43 17.89
N ILE A 4 4.09 11.32 19.15
CA ILE A 4 2.98 10.41 19.52
C ILE A 4 1.68 10.80 18.79
N ARG A 5 1.42 12.11 18.66
CA ARG A 5 0.28 12.61 17.91
C ARG A 5 0.40 12.30 16.42
N GLY A 6 1.61 12.45 15.83
CA GLY A 6 1.86 12.07 14.43
C GLY A 6 1.62 10.57 14.16
N ILE A 7 2.00 9.69 15.09
CA ILE A 7 1.66 8.26 15.03
C ILE A 7 0.14 8.07 15.05
N ALA A 8 -0.55 8.70 16.00
CA ALA A 8 -1.99 8.58 16.14
C ALA A 8 -2.72 9.11 14.88
N VAL A 9 -2.26 10.23 14.29
CA VAL A 9 -2.80 10.75 13.02
C VAL A 9 -2.62 9.71 11.90
N ALA A 10 -1.43 9.14 11.72
CA ALA A 10 -1.19 8.16 10.67
C ALA A 10 -2.09 6.92 10.83
N PHE A 11 -2.13 6.33 12.03
CA PHE A 11 -2.90 5.12 12.28
C PHE A 11 -4.42 5.34 12.21
N SER A 12 -4.93 6.46 12.72
CA SER A 12 -6.36 6.79 12.65
C SER A 12 -6.82 7.10 11.22
N THR A 13 -5.92 7.62 10.37
CA THR A 13 -6.25 7.96 8.98
C THR A 13 -6.24 6.71 8.08
N TYR A 14 -5.23 5.84 8.24
CA TYR A 14 -4.94 4.79 7.26
C TYR A 14 -5.18 3.37 7.80
N SER A 15 -5.80 3.22 8.97
CA SER A 15 -6.16 1.92 9.52
C SER A 15 -7.46 1.97 10.33
N LYS A 16 -8.05 0.79 10.57
CA LYS A 16 -9.18 0.59 11.50
C LYS A 16 -8.71 0.24 12.91
N ILE A 17 -7.40 0.31 13.18
CA ILE A 17 -6.85 0.07 14.52
C ILE A 17 -7.39 1.15 15.47
N PRO A 18 -8.00 0.76 16.60
CA PRO A 18 -8.57 1.72 17.53
C PRO A 18 -7.51 2.65 18.11
N ILE A 19 -7.62 3.94 17.83
CA ILE A 19 -6.78 5.00 18.39
C ILE A 19 -7.66 5.98 19.16
N PRO A 20 -7.24 6.46 20.34
CA PRO A 20 -7.98 7.48 21.07
C PRO A 20 -8.24 8.72 20.20
N GLN A 21 -9.50 9.15 20.15
CA GLN A 21 -9.90 10.32 19.36
C GLN A 21 -9.37 11.59 20.02
N PHE A 22 -8.79 12.48 19.24
CA PHE A 22 -8.40 13.82 19.67
C PHE A 22 -8.53 14.81 18.50
N VAL A 23 -8.61 16.07 18.82
CA VAL A 23 -8.67 17.13 17.80
C VAL A 23 -7.27 17.30 17.21
N TRP A 24 -7.16 17.08 15.89
CA TRP A 24 -5.92 17.23 15.15
C TRP A 24 -5.61 18.70 14.89
N LYS A 25 -4.34 19.02 14.99
CA LYS A 25 -3.78 20.29 14.54
C LYS A 25 -2.91 20.04 13.31
N GLU A 26 -2.72 21.03 12.48
CA GLU A 26 -1.82 20.93 11.33
C GLU A 26 -0.39 20.51 11.71
N GLU A 27 0.07 20.96 12.89
CA GLU A 27 1.37 20.58 13.45
C GLU A 27 1.51 19.06 13.69
N ASP A 28 0.40 18.38 14.02
CA ASP A 28 0.37 16.94 14.28
C ASP A 28 0.50 16.14 12.97
N MET A 29 0.12 16.73 11.82
CA MET A 29 0.23 16.13 10.49
C MET A 29 1.65 16.23 9.92
N ARG A 30 2.46 17.17 10.40
CA ARG A 30 3.76 17.56 9.85
C ARG A 30 4.74 16.40 9.66
N TYR A 31 4.71 15.39 10.51
CA TYR A 31 5.57 14.20 10.50
C TYR A 31 4.78 12.89 10.40
N SER A 32 3.48 12.93 10.23
CA SER A 32 2.63 11.73 10.23
C SER A 32 3.02 10.74 9.13
N MET A 33 3.44 11.22 7.95
CA MET A 33 3.91 10.38 6.86
C MET A 33 5.13 9.52 7.22
N CYS A 34 5.96 9.92 8.21
CA CYS A 34 7.05 9.07 8.71
C CYS A 34 6.54 7.79 9.37
N PHE A 35 5.29 7.79 9.84
CA PHE A 35 4.68 6.67 10.56
C PHE A 35 3.73 5.84 9.68
N PHE A 36 3.46 6.29 8.47
CA PHE A 36 2.65 5.53 7.51
C PHE A 36 3.21 4.12 7.22
N PRO A 37 4.54 3.92 7.02
CA PRO A 37 5.12 2.60 6.84
C PRO A 37 4.86 1.64 8.01
N TRP A 38 4.72 2.13 9.23
CA TRP A 38 4.52 1.29 10.41
C TRP A 38 3.16 0.60 10.44
N ILE A 39 2.16 1.14 9.75
CA ILE A 39 0.90 0.43 9.51
C ILE A 39 1.16 -0.83 8.67
N GLY A 40 2.05 -0.71 7.67
CA GLY A 40 2.52 -1.87 6.89
C GLY A 40 3.27 -2.89 7.74
N ALA A 41 4.11 -2.43 8.69
CA ALA A 41 4.76 -3.33 9.65
C ALA A 41 3.75 -4.11 10.48
N VAL A 42 2.67 -3.46 10.94
CA VAL A 42 1.60 -4.12 11.69
C VAL A 42 0.87 -5.15 10.81
N ILE A 43 0.55 -4.82 9.56
CA ILE A 43 -0.08 -5.76 8.63
C ILE A 43 0.82 -6.98 8.43
N GLY A 44 2.12 -6.76 8.12
CA GLY A 44 3.09 -7.84 7.94
C GLY A 44 3.26 -8.71 9.18
N ALA A 45 3.33 -8.10 10.36
CA ALA A 45 3.44 -8.82 11.64
C ALA A 45 2.20 -9.67 11.94
N ILE A 46 1.00 -9.14 11.69
CA ILE A 46 -0.26 -9.89 11.86
C ILE A 46 -0.33 -11.05 10.87
N LEU A 47 0.06 -10.84 9.60
CA LEU A 47 0.09 -11.89 8.60
C LEU A 47 1.10 -12.99 8.96
N TRP A 48 2.28 -12.61 9.41
CA TRP A 48 3.28 -13.58 9.91
C TRP A 48 2.78 -14.35 11.14
N GLY A 49 2.16 -13.65 12.08
CA GLY A 49 1.54 -14.29 13.26
C GLY A 49 0.42 -15.24 12.88
N TRP A 50 -0.40 -14.87 11.89
CA TRP A 50 -1.44 -15.72 11.32
C TRP A 50 -0.87 -16.99 10.68
N PHE A 51 0.22 -16.86 9.94
CA PHE A 51 0.94 -18.01 9.39
C PHE A 51 1.38 -18.98 10.49
N ARG A 52 1.99 -18.48 11.57
CA ARG A 52 2.43 -19.31 12.71
C ARG A 52 1.24 -19.97 13.43
N LEU A 53 0.18 -19.20 13.63
CA LEU A 53 -1.03 -19.69 14.31
C LEU A 53 -1.75 -20.74 13.47
N SER A 54 -1.89 -20.53 12.17
CA SER A 54 -2.55 -21.47 11.27
C SER A 54 -1.83 -22.81 11.20
N ALA A 55 -0.48 -22.78 11.17
CA ALA A 55 0.33 -23.99 11.22
C ALA A 55 0.16 -24.74 12.56
N LEU A 56 0.13 -24.03 13.68
CA LEU A 56 -0.07 -24.61 15.01
C LEU A 56 -1.44 -25.26 15.19
N LEU A 57 -2.48 -24.63 14.64
CA LEU A 57 -3.87 -25.08 14.75
C LEU A 57 -4.29 -26.08 13.67
N GLY A 58 -3.42 -26.39 12.70
CA GLY A 58 -3.75 -27.26 11.57
C GLY A 58 -4.83 -26.69 10.65
N ILE A 59 -4.88 -25.35 10.49
CA ILE A 59 -5.82 -24.67 9.59
C ILE A 59 -5.54 -25.12 8.16
N SER A 60 -6.62 -25.40 7.40
CA SER A 60 -6.49 -25.79 5.99
C SER A 60 -5.80 -24.70 5.16
N THR A 61 -5.03 -25.10 4.16
CA THR A 61 -4.31 -24.19 3.27
C THR A 61 -5.26 -23.17 2.61
N LEU A 62 -6.45 -23.61 2.20
CA LEU A 62 -7.45 -22.72 1.62
C LEU A 62 -7.90 -21.63 2.60
N ALA A 63 -8.22 -22.00 3.83
CA ALA A 63 -8.61 -21.02 4.85
C ALA A 63 -7.46 -20.06 5.19
N PHE A 64 -6.22 -20.59 5.29
CA PHE A 64 -5.03 -19.75 5.48
C PHE A 64 -4.90 -18.69 4.39
N ILE A 65 -4.99 -19.07 3.12
CA ILE A 65 -4.83 -18.16 1.98
C ILE A 65 -5.94 -17.10 1.96
N LEU A 66 -7.20 -17.51 2.11
CA LEU A 66 -8.34 -16.58 2.06
C LEU A 66 -8.30 -15.56 3.18
N ILE A 67 -7.97 -16.00 4.41
CA ILE A 67 -7.83 -15.09 5.54
C ILE A 67 -6.61 -14.18 5.34
N SER A 68 -5.49 -14.71 4.83
CA SER A 68 -4.30 -13.90 4.51
C SER A 68 -4.61 -12.79 3.50
N ALA A 69 -5.44 -13.07 2.50
CA ALA A 69 -5.90 -12.07 1.54
C ALA A 69 -6.84 -11.03 2.16
N ALA A 70 -7.65 -11.41 3.14
CA ALA A 70 -8.59 -10.52 3.82
C ALA A 70 -7.93 -9.62 4.88
N LEU A 71 -6.84 -10.05 5.52
CA LEU A 71 -6.20 -9.32 6.63
C LEU A 71 -5.83 -7.87 6.30
N PRO A 72 -5.18 -7.55 5.17
CA PRO A 72 -4.89 -6.16 4.81
C PRO A 72 -6.16 -5.31 4.67
N LEU A 73 -7.23 -5.89 4.11
CA LEU A 73 -8.53 -5.20 3.95
C LEU A 73 -9.17 -4.89 5.31
N ILE A 74 -9.16 -5.87 6.22
CA ILE A 74 -9.72 -5.73 7.57
C ILE A 74 -8.96 -4.63 8.34
N ILE A 75 -7.62 -4.66 8.30
CA ILE A 75 -6.77 -3.72 9.07
C ILE A 75 -6.88 -2.31 8.53
N THR A 76 -6.91 -2.13 7.21
CA THR A 76 -7.01 -0.80 6.57
C THR A 76 -8.45 -0.32 6.39
N GLY A 77 -9.43 -1.21 6.55
CA GLY A 77 -10.84 -0.92 6.24
C GLY A 77 -11.10 -0.78 4.74
N GLY A 78 -10.23 -1.34 3.90
CA GLY A 78 -10.39 -1.32 2.44
C GLY A 78 -10.00 -0.01 1.76
N PHE A 79 -9.56 1.00 2.49
CA PHE A 79 -9.30 2.37 1.99
C PHE A 79 -8.41 2.43 0.74
N HIS A 80 -7.37 1.58 0.67
CA HIS A 80 -6.47 1.57 -0.48
C HIS A 80 -7.08 0.85 -1.68
N VAL A 81 -7.86 -0.19 -1.43
CA VAL A 81 -8.58 -0.95 -2.48
C VAL A 81 -9.71 -0.12 -3.07
N ASP A 82 -10.36 0.72 -2.26
CA ASP A 82 -11.33 1.71 -2.73
C ASP A 82 -10.69 2.64 -3.77
N GLY A 83 -9.54 3.26 -3.44
CA GLY A 83 -8.80 4.06 -4.41
C GLY A 83 -8.31 3.28 -5.64
N PHE A 84 -8.02 1.98 -5.50
CA PHE A 84 -7.74 1.12 -6.65
C PHE A 84 -8.97 0.99 -7.56
N MET A 85 -10.13 0.75 -7.00
CA MET A 85 -11.39 0.61 -7.73
C MET A 85 -11.74 1.89 -8.48
N ASP A 86 -11.71 3.04 -7.81
CA ASP A 86 -12.00 4.34 -8.41
C ASP A 86 -11.03 4.68 -9.55
N THR A 87 -9.74 4.40 -9.33
CA THR A 87 -8.72 4.59 -10.36
C THR A 87 -8.96 3.68 -11.57
N MET A 88 -9.37 2.44 -11.35
CA MET A 88 -9.68 1.50 -12.45
C MET A 88 -10.88 1.97 -13.26
N ASP A 89 -11.95 2.46 -12.65
CA ASP A 89 -13.08 3.04 -13.37
C ASP A 89 -12.67 4.26 -14.18
N ALA A 90 -11.93 5.18 -13.57
CA ALA A 90 -11.45 6.37 -14.25
C ALA A 90 -10.56 6.04 -15.46
N LEU A 91 -9.65 5.05 -15.32
CA LEU A 91 -8.75 4.64 -16.41
C LEU A 91 -9.49 3.96 -17.56
N HIS A 92 -10.48 3.13 -17.28
CA HIS A 92 -11.22 2.39 -18.29
C HIS A 92 -12.45 3.16 -18.85
N SER A 93 -12.67 4.38 -18.36
CA SER A 93 -13.66 5.28 -18.96
C SER A 93 -13.24 5.81 -20.33
N TYR A 94 -11.95 5.77 -20.65
CA TYR A 94 -11.34 6.34 -21.86
C TYR A 94 -11.67 7.82 -22.08
N GLN A 95 -12.06 8.51 -21.03
CA GLN A 95 -12.44 9.93 -21.06
C GLN A 95 -11.22 10.86 -20.98
N PRO A 96 -11.37 12.16 -21.32
CA PRO A 96 -10.37 13.18 -21.05
C PRO A 96 -10.02 13.28 -19.56
N ARG A 97 -8.86 13.89 -19.28
CA ARG A 97 -8.31 14.02 -17.93
C ARG A 97 -9.29 14.63 -16.92
N GLU A 98 -9.97 15.70 -17.32
CA GLU A 98 -10.91 16.42 -16.45
C GLU A 98 -12.05 15.50 -16.01
N ARG A 99 -12.60 14.75 -16.96
CA ARG A 99 -13.67 13.79 -16.67
C ARG A 99 -13.19 12.61 -15.82
N LYS A 100 -11.96 12.13 -16.02
CA LYS A 100 -11.36 11.12 -15.14
C LYS A 100 -11.23 11.60 -13.69
N LEU A 101 -10.84 12.87 -13.48
CA LEU A 101 -10.76 13.47 -12.15
C LEU A 101 -12.14 13.65 -11.49
N GLU A 102 -13.22 13.81 -12.28
CA GLU A 102 -14.59 13.80 -11.79
C GLU A 102 -15.03 12.39 -11.38
N ILE A 103 -14.71 11.37 -12.19
CA ILE A 103 -15.01 9.96 -11.86
C ILE A 103 -14.37 9.55 -10.53
N LEU A 104 -13.14 9.99 -10.23
CA LEU A 104 -12.50 9.77 -8.92
C LEU A 104 -13.22 10.44 -7.73
N LYS A 105 -14.22 11.29 -7.97
CA LYS A 105 -15.06 11.93 -6.93
C LYS A 105 -16.46 11.33 -6.86
N ASP A 106 -16.80 10.47 -7.84
CA ASP A 106 -18.12 9.86 -7.91
C ASP A 106 -18.21 8.68 -6.93
N SER A 107 -19.21 8.67 -6.08
CA SER A 107 -19.46 7.57 -5.13
C SER A 107 -20.10 6.33 -5.77
N HIS A 108 -20.46 6.39 -7.05
CA HIS A 108 -21.05 5.25 -7.76
C HIS A 108 -19.95 4.32 -8.28
N ILE A 109 -20.12 3.04 -8.04
CA ILE A 109 -19.21 1.98 -8.50
C ILE A 109 -19.51 1.65 -9.96
N GLY A 110 -18.48 1.77 -10.81
CA GLY A 110 -18.58 1.35 -12.21
C GLY A 110 -18.26 -0.14 -12.39
N ALA A 111 -18.63 -0.68 -13.53
CA ALA A 111 -18.44 -2.11 -13.83
C ALA A 111 -16.93 -2.50 -13.86
N PHE A 112 -16.07 -1.60 -14.34
CA PHE A 112 -14.65 -1.90 -14.48
C PHE A 112 -13.93 -1.99 -13.13
N SER A 113 -14.34 -1.24 -12.11
CA SER A 113 -13.79 -1.37 -10.76
C SER A 113 -14.02 -2.78 -10.21
N VAL A 114 -15.24 -3.33 -10.38
CA VAL A 114 -15.59 -4.68 -9.90
C VAL A 114 -14.84 -5.76 -10.69
N ILE A 115 -14.80 -5.65 -12.02
CA ILE A 115 -14.09 -6.60 -12.88
C ILE A 115 -12.59 -6.63 -12.54
N LYS A 116 -11.97 -5.44 -12.39
CA LYS A 116 -10.54 -5.33 -12.10
C LYS A 116 -10.20 -5.72 -10.67
N LEU A 117 -11.10 -5.50 -9.72
CA LEU A 117 -10.95 -6.01 -8.37
C LEU A 117 -11.00 -7.55 -8.34
N ALA A 118 -11.95 -8.16 -9.06
CA ALA A 118 -12.04 -9.62 -9.15
C ALA A 118 -10.79 -10.22 -9.82
N GLU A 119 -10.34 -9.64 -10.94
CA GLU A 119 -9.11 -10.03 -11.64
C GLU A 119 -7.89 -9.95 -10.72
N PHE A 120 -7.71 -8.82 -10.04
CA PHE A 120 -6.64 -8.63 -9.06
C PHE A 120 -6.72 -9.64 -7.92
N GLY A 121 -7.91 -9.83 -7.33
CA GLY A 121 -8.14 -10.74 -6.21
C GLY A 121 -7.82 -12.19 -6.55
N LEU A 122 -8.22 -12.65 -7.75
CA LEU A 122 -7.89 -14.00 -8.23
C LEU A 122 -6.38 -14.20 -8.39
N ILE A 123 -5.68 -13.23 -9.00
CA ILE A 123 -4.22 -13.28 -9.18
C ILE A 123 -3.52 -13.23 -7.82
N TYR A 124 -3.99 -12.38 -6.91
CA TYR A 124 -3.41 -12.23 -5.58
C TYR A 124 -3.55 -13.50 -4.75
N VAL A 125 -4.74 -14.12 -4.73
CA VAL A 125 -5.00 -15.40 -4.05
C VAL A 125 -4.17 -16.52 -4.67
N ALA A 126 -4.05 -16.58 -6.00
CA ALA A 126 -3.20 -17.53 -6.69
C ALA A 126 -1.72 -17.34 -6.30
N ALA A 127 -1.22 -16.11 -6.24
CA ALA A 127 0.14 -15.83 -5.79
C ALA A 127 0.36 -16.30 -4.33
N LEU A 128 -0.56 -15.94 -3.42
CA LEU A 128 -0.48 -16.37 -2.01
C LEU A 128 -0.44 -17.90 -1.88
N SER A 129 -1.13 -18.64 -2.74
CA SER A 129 -1.14 -20.11 -2.72
C SER A 129 0.22 -20.73 -3.08
N GLN A 130 1.08 -20.00 -3.77
CA GLN A 130 2.42 -20.43 -4.17
C GLN A 130 3.53 -20.02 -3.18
N ILE A 131 3.24 -19.13 -2.23
CA ILE A 131 4.22 -18.71 -1.21
C ILE A 131 4.29 -19.77 -0.10
N VAL A 132 4.85 -20.92 -0.42
CA VAL A 132 5.01 -22.05 0.51
C VAL A 132 6.33 -21.99 1.28
N ASP A 133 7.31 -21.22 0.81
CA ASP A 133 8.57 -21.01 1.50
C ASP A 133 8.44 -19.95 2.60
N TYR A 134 8.97 -20.30 3.79
CA TYR A 134 8.94 -19.44 4.96
C TYR A 134 9.66 -18.09 4.74
N ARG A 135 10.81 -18.11 4.07
CA ARG A 135 11.59 -16.88 3.81
C ARG A 135 10.94 -15.99 2.78
N ALA A 136 10.34 -16.57 1.74
CA ALA A 136 9.57 -15.81 0.76
C ALA A 136 8.35 -15.14 1.40
N LEU A 137 7.68 -15.82 2.35
CA LEU A 137 6.58 -15.24 3.13
C LEU A 137 7.05 -14.06 3.99
N GLU A 138 8.17 -14.19 4.69
CA GLU A 138 8.75 -13.11 5.50
C GLU A 138 9.07 -11.87 4.64
N VAL A 139 9.67 -12.08 3.47
CA VAL A 139 9.92 -11.00 2.50
C VAL A 139 8.61 -10.35 2.06
N PHE A 140 7.59 -11.14 1.74
CA PHE A 140 6.28 -10.60 1.40
C PHE A 140 5.66 -9.78 2.54
N CYS A 141 5.75 -10.24 3.79
CA CYS A 141 5.30 -9.48 4.96
C CYS A 141 6.00 -8.12 5.09
N CYS A 142 7.31 -8.03 4.79
CA CYS A 142 8.04 -6.78 4.73
C CYS A 142 7.57 -5.86 3.59
N GLY A 143 7.00 -6.43 2.53
CA GLY A 143 6.47 -5.71 1.38
C GLY A 143 5.40 -4.69 1.75
N PHE A 144 4.57 -4.94 2.78
CA PHE A 144 3.59 -3.98 3.27
C PHE A 144 4.23 -2.71 3.86
N PHE A 145 5.40 -2.85 4.48
CA PHE A 145 6.17 -1.70 4.95
C PHE A 145 6.79 -0.94 3.78
N LEU A 146 7.41 -1.66 2.85
CA LEU A 146 8.06 -1.07 1.68
C LEU A 146 7.09 -0.30 0.79
N SER A 147 5.91 -0.86 0.50
CA SER A 147 4.88 -0.20 -0.31
C SER A 147 4.48 1.14 0.28
N ARG A 148 4.34 1.21 1.60
CA ARG A 148 3.99 2.45 2.30
C ARG A 148 5.13 3.45 2.41
N CYS A 149 6.39 3.00 2.48
CA CYS A 149 7.54 3.87 2.33
C CYS A 149 7.51 4.60 0.98
N LEU A 150 7.33 3.83 -0.10
CA LEU A 150 7.28 4.37 -1.47
C LEU A 150 6.06 5.28 -1.68
N SER A 151 4.88 4.88 -1.16
CA SER A 151 3.68 5.72 -1.21
C SER A 151 3.88 7.03 -0.47
N GLY A 152 4.42 7.01 0.75
CA GLY A 152 4.75 8.21 1.52
C GLY A 152 5.75 9.11 0.79
N LEU A 153 6.78 8.53 0.15
CA LEU A 153 7.71 9.28 -0.70
C LEU A 153 7.01 9.93 -1.89
N SER A 154 6.01 9.27 -2.51
CA SER A 154 5.24 9.87 -3.60
C SER A 154 4.44 11.08 -3.13
N VAL A 155 3.80 11.01 -1.96
CA VAL A 155 3.01 12.11 -1.38
C VAL A 155 3.85 13.38 -1.21
N VAL A 156 5.09 13.24 -0.73
CA VAL A 156 5.96 14.41 -0.46
C VAL A 156 6.87 14.79 -1.63
N SER A 157 6.85 14.05 -2.76
CA SER A 157 7.80 14.27 -3.86
C SER A 157 7.12 14.48 -5.20
N PHE A 158 5.92 13.93 -5.42
CA PHE A 158 5.22 14.01 -6.69
C PHE A 158 4.24 15.17 -6.69
N ARG A 159 3.96 15.70 -7.88
CA ARG A 159 2.95 16.75 -8.05
C ARG A 159 1.57 16.17 -7.78
N SER A 160 0.79 16.83 -6.94
CA SER A 160 -0.64 16.54 -6.77
C SER A 160 -1.42 16.93 -8.03
N ALA A 161 -2.40 16.09 -8.42
CA ALA A 161 -3.32 16.40 -9.51
C ALA A 161 -4.45 17.34 -9.09
N LYS A 162 -4.69 17.48 -7.79
CA LYS A 162 -5.73 18.32 -7.19
C LYS A 162 -5.07 19.27 -6.17
N THR A 163 -5.69 20.42 -5.93
CA THR A 163 -5.28 21.39 -4.89
C THR A 163 -6.15 21.30 -3.64
N ASP A 164 -6.92 20.23 -3.54
CA ASP A 164 -7.82 19.90 -2.43
C ASP A 164 -7.70 18.42 -2.06
N GLY A 165 -8.34 18.03 -0.95
CA GLY A 165 -8.40 16.65 -0.48
C GLY A 165 -7.26 16.25 0.45
N MET A 166 -7.40 15.06 1.03
CA MET A 166 -6.54 14.56 2.10
C MET A 166 -5.07 14.47 1.68
N LEU A 167 -4.77 13.92 0.50
CA LEU A 167 -3.39 13.79 0.02
C LEU A 167 -2.71 15.16 -0.11
N TYR A 168 -3.42 16.16 -0.65
CA TYR A 168 -2.89 17.51 -0.79
C TYR A 168 -2.60 18.14 0.58
N HIS A 169 -3.49 17.96 1.56
CA HIS A 169 -3.27 18.44 2.93
C HIS A 169 -2.03 17.81 3.57
N PHE A 170 -1.85 16.50 3.45
CA PHE A 170 -0.63 15.84 3.95
C PHE A 170 0.63 16.33 3.24
N ALA A 171 0.58 16.49 1.90
CA ALA A 171 1.71 16.99 1.11
C ALA A 171 2.11 18.42 1.48
N SER A 172 1.11 19.33 1.61
CA SER A 172 1.35 20.75 1.89
C SER A 172 1.78 21.04 3.33
N THR A 173 1.36 20.20 4.30
CA THR A 173 1.66 20.38 5.71
C THR A 173 2.97 19.68 6.12
N ALA A 174 3.42 18.67 5.34
CA ALA A 174 4.59 17.87 5.67
C ALA A 174 5.87 18.70 5.76
N HIS A 175 6.72 18.36 6.75
CA HIS A 175 8.11 18.85 6.78
C HIS A 175 8.95 18.07 5.78
N GLU A 176 8.92 18.51 4.52
CA GLU A 176 9.39 17.78 3.34
C GLU A 176 10.76 17.11 3.53
N ARG A 177 11.79 17.88 3.95
CA ARG A 177 13.15 17.34 4.11
C ARG A 177 13.24 16.25 5.17
N GLY A 178 12.59 16.47 6.32
CA GLY A 178 12.62 15.50 7.43
C GLY A 178 11.85 14.22 7.09
N VAL A 179 10.67 14.37 6.48
CA VAL A 179 9.84 13.23 6.07
C VAL A 179 10.53 12.43 4.96
N LYS A 180 11.08 13.09 3.93
CA LYS A 180 11.86 12.41 2.88
C LYS A 180 13.05 11.67 3.46
N GLY A 181 13.83 12.30 4.32
CA GLY A 181 14.99 11.67 4.96
C GLY A 181 14.61 10.41 5.75
N ALA A 182 13.55 10.51 6.58
CA ALA A 182 13.05 9.38 7.34
C ALA A 182 12.55 8.24 6.45
N LEU A 183 11.77 8.55 5.40
CA LEU A 183 11.24 7.54 4.48
C LEU A 183 12.34 6.88 3.64
N TYR A 184 13.36 7.63 3.18
CA TYR A 184 14.51 7.04 2.49
C TYR A 184 15.29 6.08 3.41
N ALA A 185 15.55 6.49 4.66
CA ALA A 185 16.22 5.63 5.63
C ALA A 185 15.41 4.35 5.91
N GLN A 186 14.09 4.47 6.10
CA GLN A 186 13.20 3.34 6.32
C GLN A 186 13.13 2.42 5.09
N THR A 187 13.07 2.99 3.87
CA THR A 187 13.13 2.22 2.61
C THR A 187 14.43 1.42 2.53
N LEU A 188 15.57 2.07 2.76
CA LEU A 188 16.88 1.41 2.70
C LEU A 188 16.98 0.28 3.71
N LEU A 189 16.60 0.52 4.97
CA LEU A 189 16.63 -0.52 6.01
C LEU A 189 15.71 -1.68 5.69
N CYS A 190 14.50 -1.41 5.18
CA CYS A 190 13.57 -2.45 4.76
C CYS A 190 14.14 -3.29 3.61
N VAL A 191 14.70 -2.65 2.58
CA VAL A 191 15.33 -3.34 1.45
C VAL A 191 16.49 -4.23 1.92
N LEU A 192 17.39 -3.71 2.75
CA LEU A 192 18.50 -4.49 3.29
C LEU A 192 18.00 -5.69 4.11
N PHE A 193 16.94 -5.49 4.90
CA PHE A 193 16.35 -6.56 5.68
C PHE A 193 15.68 -7.64 4.79
N MET A 194 14.95 -7.25 3.74
CA MET A 194 14.37 -8.17 2.77
C MET A 194 15.45 -9.01 2.06
N LEU A 195 16.56 -8.37 1.65
CA LEU A 195 17.69 -9.06 1.02
C LEU A 195 18.40 -10.01 2.00
N TRP A 196 18.48 -9.66 3.27
CA TRP A 196 19.04 -10.51 4.32
C TRP A 196 18.16 -11.74 4.60
N LEU A 197 16.84 -11.61 4.56
CA LEU A 197 15.90 -12.72 4.74
C LEU A 197 16.01 -13.74 3.62
N SER A 198 15.98 -13.29 2.37
CA SER A 198 16.16 -14.11 1.17
C SER A 198 16.68 -13.21 0.03
N LEU A 199 17.85 -13.53 -0.49
CA LEU A 199 18.44 -12.72 -1.56
C LEU A 199 17.57 -12.74 -2.81
N LEU A 200 17.10 -13.92 -3.24
CA LEU A 200 16.29 -14.07 -4.45
C LEU A 200 14.91 -13.43 -4.29
N ALA A 201 14.16 -13.83 -3.26
CA ALA A 201 12.83 -13.26 -3.01
C ALA A 201 12.90 -11.75 -2.76
N GLY A 202 13.93 -11.28 -2.02
CA GLY A 202 14.17 -9.86 -1.77
C GLY A 202 14.45 -9.08 -3.05
N ILE A 203 15.34 -9.56 -3.92
CA ILE A 203 15.62 -8.88 -5.21
C ILE A 203 14.34 -8.79 -6.05
N LEU A 204 13.61 -9.89 -6.21
CA LEU A 204 12.40 -9.92 -7.04
C LEU A 204 11.30 -9.02 -6.47
N ALA A 205 11.05 -9.06 -5.16
CA ALA A 205 10.04 -8.23 -4.52
C ALA A 205 10.39 -6.74 -4.58
N VAL A 206 11.64 -6.36 -4.31
CA VAL A 206 12.13 -4.98 -4.40
C VAL A 206 12.06 -4.48 -5.85
N ALA A 207 12.50 -5.28 -6.82
CA ALA A 207 12.42 -4.93 -8.24
C ALA A 207 10.96 -4.71 -8.67
N ALA A 208 10.04 -5.59 -8.26
CA ALA A 208 8.61 -5.45 -8.53
C ALA A 208 8.05 -4.16 -7.91
N ALA A 209 8.38 -3.86 -6.64
CA ALA A 209 7.93 -2.66 -5.96
C ALA A 209 8.37 -1.37 -6.68
N PHE A 210 9.66 -1.28 -7.06
CA PHE A 210 10.17 -0.11 -7.78
C PHE A 210 9.65 -0.01 -9.22
N ALA A 211 9.44 -1.13 -9.90
CA ALA A 211 8.82 -1.15 -11.24
C ALA A 211 7.39 -0.60 -11.17
N VAL A 212 6.58 -1.07 -10.19
CA VAL A 212 5.21 -0.55 -9.98
C VAL A 212 5.25 0.93 -9.56
N PHE A 213 6.23 1.36 -8.76
CA PHE A 213 6.38 2.76 -8.36
C PHE A 213 6.67 3.68 -9.57
N GLY A 214 7.55 3.24 -10.46
CA GLY A 214 7.82 3.94 -11.72
C GLY A 214 6.61 3.99 -12.64
N TYR A 215 5.91 2.85 -12.80
CA TYR A 215 4.67 2.75 -13.55
C TYR A 215 3.57 3.66 -12.98
N TYR A 216 3.38 3.66 -11.66
CA TYR A 216 2.45 4.52 -10.95
C TYR A 216 2.69 6.00 -11.26
N ARG A 217 3.95 6.46 -11.13
CA ARG A 217 4.32 7.83 -11.46
C ARG A 217 3.97 8.17 -12.90
N TRP A 218 4.41 7.34 -13.85
CA TRP A 218 4.16 7.56 -15.27
C TRP A 218 2.66 7.61 -15.57
N ARG A 219 1.89 6.65 -15.06
CA ARG A 219 0.45 6.55 -15.33
C ARG A 219 -0.32 7.72 -14.71
N SER A 220 -0.03 8.07 -13.46
CA SER A 220 -0.69 9.18 -12.78
C SER A 220 -0.43 10.53 -13.46
N TYR A 221 0.79 10.77 -13.90
CA TYR A 221 1.11 12.02 -14.60
C TYR A 221 0.46 12.10 -15.98
N ARG A 222 0.43 10.99 -16.70
CA ARG A 222 -0.18 10.92 -18.03
C ARG A 222 -1.69 11.09 -17.99
N GLU A 223 -2.36 10.37 -17.10
CA GLU A 223 -3.82 10.25 -17.11
C GLU A 223 -4.51 11.33 -16.24
N PHE A 224 -3.88 11.75 -15.14
CA PHE A 224 -4.45 12.67 -14.17
C PHE A 224 -3.63 13.96 -14.01
N GLY A 225 -2.42 14.03 -14.57
CA GLY A 225 -1.50 15.16 -14.47
C GLY A 225 -0.77 15.27 -13.12
N GLY A 226 -0.86 14.29 -12.29
CA GLY A 226 -0.26 14.19 -10.96
C GLY A 226 -0.90 13.06 -10.18
N ILE A 227 -0.62 12.98 -8.87
CA ILE A 227 -1.18 11.97 -7.99
C ILE A 227 -2.42 12.47 -7.25
N THR A 228 -3.31 11.54 -6.87
CA THR A 228 -4.45 11.76 -5.96
C THR A 228 -4.40 10.73 -4.83
N GLY A 229 -5.28 10.85 -3.82
CA GLY A 229 -5.45 9.81 -2.80
C GLY A 229 -5.79 8.45 -3.40
N ASP A 230 -6.68 8.45 -4.38
CA ASP A 230 -7.16 7.26 -5.07
C ASP A 230 -6.03 6.57 -5.85
N THR A 231 -5.25 7.36 -6.61
CA THR A 231 -4.09 6.82 -7.34
C THR A 231 -2.98 6.34 -6.39
N ALA A 232 -2.87 6.88 -5.17
CA ALA A 232 -1.95 6.36 -4.16
C ALA A 232 -2.45 5.02 -3.58
N GLY A 233 -3.77 4.86 -3.36
CA GLY A 233 -4.39 3.59 -3.03
C GLY A 233 -4.22 2.54 -4.13
N TYR A 234 -4.43 2.94 -5.38
CA TYR A 234 -4.15 2.15 -6.57
C TYR A 234 -2.70 1.63 -6.59
N PHE A 235 -1.73 2.52 -6.33
CA PHE A 235 -0.32 2.14 -6.25
C PHE A 235 -0.09 1.08 -5.17
N LEU A 236 -0.60 1.29 -3.95
CA LEU A 236 -0.40 0.36 -2.84
C LEU A 236 -0.94 -1.02 -3.17
N THR A 237 -2.16 -1.10 -3.68
CA THR A 237 -2.80 -2.36 -4.07
C THR A 237 -1.99 -3.09 -5.13
N LEU A 238 -1.60 -2.42 -6.21
CA LEU A 238 -0.76 -3.02 -7.26
C LEU A 238 0.62 -3.43 -6.76
N CYS A 239 1.26 -2.62 -5.93
CA CYS A 239 2.59 -2.86 -5.40
C CYS A 239 2.59 -4.11 -4.50
N GLU A 240 1.62 -4.24 -3.60
CA GLU A 240 1.45 -5.39 -2.73
C GLU A 240 1.16 -6.67 -3.53
N GLY A 241 0.29 -6.58 -4.55
CA GLY A 241 0.01 -7.69 -5.47
C GLY A 241 1.25 -8.12 -6.28
N ALA A 242 1.99 -7.16 -6.82
CA ALA A 242 3.21 -7.46 -7.58
C ALA A 242 4.30 -8.10 -6.71
N MET A 243 4.45 -7.67 -5.45
CA MET A 243 5.37 -8.29 -4.51
C MET A 243 4.91 -9.69 -4.09
N ALA A 244 3.60 -9.95 -3.98
CA ALA A 244 3.07 -11.30 -3.76
C ALA A 244 3.44 -12.23 -4.93
N VAL A 245 3.23 -11.77 -6.18
CA VAL A 245 3.62 -12.53 -7.38
C VAL A 245 5.14 -12.75 -7.41
N ALA A 246 5.94 -11.73 -7.09
CA ALA A 246 7.39 -11.85 -7.05
C ALA A 246 7.88 -12.86 -6.00
N ALA A 247 7.27 -12.84 -4.80
CA ALA A 247 7.53 -13.83 -3.75
C ALA A 247 7.14 -15.25 -4.19
N ALA A 248 5.98 -15.41 -4.85
CA ALA A 248 5.55 -16.68 -5.40
C ALA A 248 6.53 -17.23 -6.47
N VAL A 249 6.95 -16.36 -7.40
CA VAL A 249 7.92 -16.72 -8.44
C VAL A 249 9.25 -17.14 -7.84
N SER A 250 9.71 -16.49 -6.76
CA SER A 250 10.98 -16.86 -6.11
C SER A 250 10.99 -18.27 -5.51
N VAL A 251 9.83 -18.87 -5.30
CA VAL A 251 9.71 -20.26 -4.81
C VAL A 251 9.69 -21.27 -5.95
N LEU A 252 9.38 -20.82 -7.18
CA LEU A 252 9.25 -21.68 -8.35
C LEU A 252 10.57 -21.84 -9.12
N ILE A 253 11.57 -20.96 -8.85
CA ILE A 253 12.90 -20.94 -9.52
C ILE A 253 14.02 -21.15 -8.52
#